data_3a739015e3f84c9f21b102fb33820af5
#
_entry.id   3a739015e3f84c9f21b102fb33820af5
#
_cell.length_a   1.000
_cell.length_b   1.000
_cell.length_c   1.000
_cell.angle_alpha   90.00
_cell.angle_beta   90.00
_cell.angle_gamma   90.00
#
_symmetry.space_group_name_H-M   'P 1'
#
loop_
_entity.id
_entity.type
_entity.pdbx_description
1 polymer ?
#
loop_
_entity_poly.entity_id
_entity_poly.type
_entity_poly.pdbx_seq_one_letter_code
_entity_poly.pdbx_strand_id
1 'polypeptide(L)'
;MRPAIIESALRHPYPGWIDGFKVADPLVLAYARGNLTQFPALPDTVLDVIPVDYVVNVILAVAANPPSAESEVDAAYYHVSSGARNPLPIHRMFTNMNEFFTATPLPHESDGHIEVPYWTFPGTRKVDRVLHNQEVWNARLERALERLPSTERTRVHVKKALKRRDDLENLRTFVELYRAYVQTEIIFDDRNTRALHNALPAELRDDIGFDVTAIDWEDYLQRVHFPSITALTRAFALRPAASERVAKALPTRSDVLAVFDFEGTVVDSNIVEQYLWVRSAGFRKAAWPSEVASLLTSLPGYLKAEHRDRGEFIRAFLRRYSGMPAKRLEKVVSGGYRETLLRHTMPSAIARIEEHRAAGHRTVLVTGSIGILASPLAALFDDVVAGSMHERDGILTGYLAQPPLVDEARAAWLRRYAETHGMDLSKSYGYGDSHSDLVWLQLLGNPTAINPDTNLSREALRRRWSIHNWKRGTRGASALPQFAKGTGE
;
A
#
# COMPACT_ATOMS: atom_id res chain seq x y z
N MET A 1 -1.66 -30.35 28.69
CA MET A 1 -1.85 -30.73 27.29
C MET A 1 -0.90 -29.89 26.43
N ARG A 2 -0.31 -30.47 25.37
CA ARG A 2 0.65 -29.82 24.47
C ARG A 2 0.30 -30.18 23.02
N PRO A 3 -0.44 -29.32 22.31
CA PRO A 3 -0.76 -29.57 20.91
C PRO A 3 0.43 -29.25 20.00
N ALA A 4 0.48 -29.90 18.85
CA ALA A 4 1.31 -29.54 17.71
C ALA A 4 0.75 -28.31 17.00
N ILE A 5 1.08 -28.06 15.74
CA ILE A 5 0.54 -26.94 14.95
C ILE A 5 -0.94 -27.19 14.71
N ILE A 6 -1.78 -26.30 15.25
CA ILE A 6 -3.25 -26.42 15.18
C ILE A 6 -3.73 -25.80 13.88
N GLU A 7 -4.49 -26.59 13.10
CA GLU A 7 -5.09 -26.20 11.83
C GLU A 7 -6.61 -26.29 11.88
N SER A 8 -7.31 -26.08 10.77
CA SER A 8 -8.77 -26.08 10.71
C SER A 8 -9.39 -27.39 11.20
N ALA A 9 -10.65 -27.33 11.67
CA ALA A 9 -11.37 -28.49 12.14
C ALA A 9 -11.58 -29.54 11.04
N LEU A 10 -11.39 -30.80 11.37
CA LEU A 10 -11.71 -31.92 10.48
C LEU A 10 -13.23 -32.13 10.38
N ARG A 11 -13.96 -32.02 11.52
CA ARG A 11 -15.37 -32.31 11.61
C ARG A 11 -16.19 -31.25 12.34
N HIS A 12 -15.77 -30.82 13.55
CA HIS A 12 -16.55 -29.96 14.45
C HIS A 12 -15.95 -28.57 14.65
N PRO A 13 -16.80 -27.49 14.70
CA PRO A 13 -18.28 -27.51 14.58
C PRO A 13 -18.76 -27.79 13.14
N TYR A 14 -17.91 -27.64 12.16
CA TYR A 14 -18.07 -28.04 10.75
C TYR A 14 -16.68 -28.17 10.10
N PRO A 15 -16.54 -29.00 9.05
CA PRO A 15 -15.27 -29.17 8.37
C PRO A 15 -14.71 -27.84 7.88
N GLY A 16 -13.43 -27.59 8.18
CA GLY A 16 -12.73 -26.37 7.75
C GLY A 16 -12.93 -25.15 8.69
N TRP A 17 -13.66 -25.29 9.82
CA TRP A 17 -13.74 -24.19 10.77
C TRP A 17 -12.36 -23.79 11.31
N ILE A 18 -12.08 -22.49 11.25
CA ILE A 18 -10.86 -21.90 11.79
C ILE A 18 -11.14 -20.45 12.21
N ASP A 19 -10.60 -20.04 13.35
CA ASP A 19 -10.68 -18.65 13.83
C ASP A 19 -9.41 -17.89 13.48
N GLY A 20 -9.45 -17.18 12.35
CA GLY A 20 -8.34 -16.42 11.79
C GLY A 20 -7.23 -17.31 11.20
N PHE A 21 -6.28 -16.68 10.50
CA PHE A 21 -5.12 -17.37 9.94
C PHE A 21 -4.11 -17.71 11.03
N LYS A 22 -3.69 -18.97 11.07
CA LYS A 22 -2.77 -19.50 12.06
C LYS A 22 -1.40 -19.78 11.42
N VAL A 23 -0.54 -20.43 12.15
CA VAL A 23 0.89 -20.60 11.88
C VAL A 23 1.23 -20.96 10.44
N ALA A 24 0.61 -21.98 9.82
CA ALA A 24 0.93 -22.42 8.47
C ALA A 24 0.11 -21.71 7.36
N ASP A 25 -1.08 -21.19 7.66
CA ASP A 25 -1.99 -20.57 6.68
C ASP A 25 -1.36 -19.43 5.88
N PRO A 26 -0.62 -18.47 6.49
CA PRO A 26 0.06 -17.41 5.74
C PRO A 26 1.06 -17.95 4.72
N LEU A 27 1.73 -19.06 5.01
CA LEU A 27 2.66 -19.73 4.11
C LEU A 27 1.94 -20.32 2.91
N VAL A 28 0.85 -21.04 3.14
CA VAL A 28 -0.02 -21.60 2.09
C VAL A 28 -0.56 -20.49 1.19
N LEU A 29 -1.02 -19.38 1.76
CA LEU A 29 -1.53 -18.25 1.00
C LEU A 29 -0.43 -17.51 0.24
N ALA A 30 0.78 -17.38 0.78
CA ALA A 30 1.92 -16.80 0.08
C ALA A 30 2.31 -17.65 -1.14
N TYR A 31 2.28 -18.97 -1.00
CA TYR A 31 2.48 -19.90 -2.10
C TYR A 31 1.38 -19.77 -3.17
N ALA A 32 0.12 -19.81 -2.76
CA ALA A 32 -1.03 -19.69 -3.65
C ALA A 32 -1.06 -18.36 -4.45
N ARG A 33 -0.43 -17.31 -3.92
CA ARG A 33 -0.23 -16.01 -4.61
C ARG A 33 1.00 -15.97 -5.51
N GLY A 34 1.73 -17.08 -5.66
CA GLY A 34 2.96 -17.14 -6.45
C GLY A 34 4.17 -16.41 -5.84
N ASN A 35 4.05 -15.91 -4.61
CA ASN A 35 5.10 -15.12 -3.97
C ASN A 35 6.22 -15.97 -3.36
N LEU A 36 6.00 -17.27 -3.20
CA LEU A 36 6.93 -18.18 -2.55
C LEU A 36 7.40 -19.28 -3.52
N THR A 37 8.59 -19.13 -4.07
CA THR A 37 9.16 -20.05 -5.05
C THR A 37 10.14 -21.06 -4.47
N GLN A 38 10.63 -20.81 -3.25
CA GLN A 38 11.61 -21.65 -2.55
C GLN A 38 11.28 -21.67 -1.07
N PHE A 39 11.48 -22.81 -0.44
CA PHE A 39 11.25 -22.95 0.99
C PHE A 39 12.49 -23.58 1.69
N PRO A 40 12.98 -23.03 2.82
CA PRO A 40 14.21 -23.43 3.47
C PRO A 40 14.01 -24.63 4.40
N ALA A 41 13.43 -25.71 3.91
CA ALA A 41 13.19 -26.91 4.68
C ALA A 41 13.91 -28.11 4.06
N LEU A 42 14.06 -29.18 4.83
CA LEU A 42 14.35 -30.49 4.32
C LEU A 42 13.03 -31.14 3.87
N PRO A 43 12.97 -31.74 2.67
CA PRO A 43 11.71 -32.24 2.12
C PRO A 43 11.08 -33.38 2.93
N ASP A 44 11.87 -34.12 3.68
CA ASP A 44 11.51 -35.25 4.51
C ASP A 44 11.23 -34.88 5.97
N THR A 45 11.47 -33.65 6.40
CA THR A 45 11.09 -33.15 7.74
C THR A 45 9.60 -33.31 7.94
N VAL A 46 9.19 -33.89 9.07
CA VAL A 46 7.80 -34.06 9.46
C VAL A 46 7.22 -32.73 9.95
N LEU A 47 6.18 -32.25 9.28
CA LEU A 47 5.37 -31.14 9.73
C LEU A 47 4.28 -31.69 10.64
N ASP A 48 4.42 -31.46 11.95
CA ASP A 48 3.44 -31.97 12.92
C ASP A 48 2.26 -31.01 13.02
N VAL A 49 1.16 -31.36 12.39
CA VAL A 49 -0.09 -30.60 12.35
C VAL A 49 -1.23 -31.42 12.93
N ILE A 50 -2.23 -30.74 13.50
CA ILE A 50 -3.39 -31.39 14.13
C ILE A 50 -4.65 -30.55 13.93
N PRO A 51 -5.80 -31.16 13.58
CA PRO A 51 -7.09 -30.46 13.53
C PRO A 51 -7.50 -29.93 14.90
N VAL A 52 -8.08 -28.71 14.93
CA VAL A 52 -8.47 -28.05 16.19
C VAL A 52 -9.51 -28.84 17.00
N ASP A 53 -10.44 -29.52 16.36
CA ASP A 53 -11.44 -30.35 17.00
C ASP A 53 -10.83 -31.55 17.74
N TYR A 54 -9.72 -32.12 17.23
CA TYR A 54 -8.97 -33.14 17.97
C TYR A 54 -8.39 -32.58 19.28
N VAL A 55 -7.87 -31.34 19.22
CA VAL A 55 -7.36 -30.67 20.43
C VAL A 55 -8.46 -30.42 21.45
N VAL A 56 -9.63 -29.94 20.98
CA VAL A 56 -10.79 -29.70 21.83
C VAL A 56 -11.29 -31.02 22.45
N ASN A 57 -11.39 -32.09 21.67
CA ASN A 57 -11.83 -33.39 22.13
C ASN A 57 -10.88 -33.98 23.21
N VAL A 58 -9.56 -33.81 23.04
CA VAL A 58 -8.58 -34.19 24.08
C VAL A 58 -8.77 -33.38 25.36
N ILE A 59 -9.04 -32.05 25.26
CA ILE A 59 -9.30 -31.21 26.42
C ILE A 59 -10.51 -31.74 27.18
N LEU A 60 -11.60 -32.03 26.48
CA LEU A 60 -12.85 -32.56 27.07
C LEU A 60 -12.62 -33.96 27.72
N ALA A 61 -11.90 -34.83 27.02
CA ALA A 61 -11.60 -36.16 27.51
C ALA A 61 -10.72 -36.16 28.78
N VAL A 62 -9.70 -35.27 28.83
CA VAL A 62 -8.85 -35.08 30.03
C VAL A 62 -9.69 -34.49 31.19
N ALA A 63 -10.58 -33.52 30.88
CA ALA A 63 -11.44 -32.92 31.88
C ALA A 63 -12.44 -33.94 32.49
N ALA A 64 -12.95 -34.87 31.65
CA ALA A 64 -13.84 -35.94 32.10
C ALA A 64 -13.13 -37.05 32.88
N ASN A 65 -11.86 -37.31 32.55
CA ASN A 65 -11.03 -38.35 33.18
C ASN A 65 -9.69 -37.76 33.62
N PRO A 66 -9.68 -36.94 34.67
CA PRO A 66 -8.40 -36.31 35.12
C PRO A 66 -7.43 -37.39 35.58
N PRO A 67 -6.13 -37.24 35.32
CA PRO A 67 -5.13 -38.17 35.81
C PRO A 67 -5.15 -38.23 37.34
N SER A 68 -4.99 -39.44 37.91
CA SER A 68 -4.85 -39.59 39.36
C SER A 68 -3.61 -38.89 39.85
N ALA A 69 -3.76 -38.04 40.85
CA ALA A 69 -2.65 -37.36 41.51
C ALA A 69 -1.90 -38.33 42.44
N GLU A 70 -1.14 -39.25 41.89
CA GLU A 70 -0.33 -40.17 42.70
C GLU A 70 1.02 -39.57 43.20
N SER A 71 1.44 -38.45 42.65
CA SER A 71 2.55 -37.66 43.18
C SER A 71 2.36 -36.18 42.87
N GLU A 72 2.71 -35.31 43.81
CA GLU A 72 2.74 -33.83 43.62
C GLU A 72 3.86 -33.37 42.62
N VAL A 73 4.68 -34.28 42.13
CA VAL A 73 5.89 -33.97 41.38
C VAL A 73 5.78 -34.26 39.86
N ASP A 74 4.89 -35.15 39.44
CA ASP A 74 4.81 -35.58 38.04
C ASP A 74 3.51 -35.10 37.37
N ALA A 75 3.65 -34.01 36.54
CA ALA A 75 2.57 -33.59 35.66
C ALA A 75 2.37 -34.60 34.52
N ALA A 76 1.10 -35.06 34.32
CA ALA A 76 0.77 -35.87 33.16
C ALA A 76 0.78 -35.00 31.88
N TYR A 77 1.55 -35.40 30.87
CA TYR A 77 1.63 -34.72 29.60
C TYR A 77 0.82 -35.45 28.53
N TYR A 78 -0.08 -34.73 27.89
CA TYR A 78 -0.84 -35.18 26.72
C TYR A 78 -0.40 -34.42 25.51
N HIS A 79 0.43 -35.02 24.63
CA HIS A 79 0.78 -34.48 23.36
C HIS A 79 -0.32 -34.78 22.35
N VAL A 80 -0.87 -33.73 21.74
CA VAL A 80 -1.87 -33.86 20.66
C VAL A 80 -1.14 -33.58 19.36
N SER A 81 -0.57 -34.64 18.78
CA SER A 81 0.37 -34.57 17.65
C SER A 81 0.16 -35.75 16.71
N SER A 82 0.42 -35.55 15.42
CA SER A 82 0.30 -36.57 14.38
C SER A 82 1.61 -37.23 14.02
N GLY A 83 2.73 -36.56 14.26
CA GLY A 83 4.05 -36.91 13.72
C GLY A 83 4.53 -38.32 14.01
N ALA A 84 4.17 -38.90 15.16
CA ALA A 84 4.63 -40.25 15.54
C ALA A 84 3.88 -41.37 14.80
N ARG A 85 2.60 -41.21 14.52
CA ARG A 85 1.74 -42.28 14.00
C ARG A 85 1.16 -42.04 12.61
N ASN A 86 1.06 -40.78 12.21
CA ASN A 86 0.59 -40.37 10.89
C ASN A 86 1.40 -39.15 10.37
N PRO A 87 2.68 -39.34 10.08
CA PRO A 87 3.57 -38.25 9.71
C PRO A 87 3.15 -37.60 8.40
N LEU A 88 3.21 -36.25 8.37
CA LEU A 88 3.06 -35.44 7.17
C LEU A 88 4.42 -34.80 6.80
N PRO A 89 5.23 -35.41 5.90
CA PRO A 89 6.46 -34.81 5.42
C PRO A 89 6.19 -33.50 4.63
N ILE A 90 7.11 -32.56 4.71
CA ILE A 90 6.99 -31.26 4.01
C ILE A 90 6.78 -31.45 2.50
N HIS A 91 7.45 -32.39 1.86
CA HIS A 91 7.25 -32.66 0.43
C HIS A 91 5.81 -33.11 0.13
N ARG A 92 5.16 -33.88 1.03
CA ARG A 92 3.77 -34.31 0.84
C ARG A 92 2.79 -33.14 1.02
N MET A 93 3.03 -32.30 2.02
CA MET A 93 2.27 -31.04 2.22
C MET A 93 2.38 -30.17 0.96
N PHE A 94 3.59 -30.01 0.44
CA PHE A 94 3.84 -29.24 -0.78
C PHE A 94 3.13 -29.85 -2.01
N THR A 95 3.20 -31.17 -2.19
CA THR A 95 2.52 -31.85 -3.32
C THR A 95 1.02 -31.55 -3.29
N ASN A 96 0.37 -31.70 -2.13
CA ASN A 96 -1.04 -31.36 -1.97
C ASN A 96 -1.34 -29.88 -2.28
N MET A 97 -0.48 -28.95 -1.84
CA MET A 97 -0.63 -27.51 -2.18
C MET A 97 -0.50 -27.28 -3.68
N ASN A 98 0.50 -27.87 -4.32
CA ASN A 98 0.73 -27.69 -5.75
C ASN A 98 -0.43 -28.24 -6.58
N GLU A 99 -0.89 -29.45 -6.30
CA GLU A 99 -2.04 -30.07 -6.96
C GLU A 99 -3.30 -29.25 -6.78
N PHE A 100 -3.62 -28.85 -5.55
CA PHE A 100 -4.82 -28.09 -5.26
C PHE A 100 -4.82 -26.71 -5.95
N PHE A 101 -3.74 -25.95 -5.85
CA PHE A 101 -3.67 -24.59 -6.43
C PHE A 101 -3.42 -24.59 -7.93
N THR A 102 -2.93 -25.68 -8.51
CA THR A 102 -2.92 -25.88 -9.97
C THR A 102 -4.33 -26.18 -10.51
N ALA A 103 -5.08 -27.04 -9.82
CA ALA A 103 -6.46 -27.36 -10.19
C ALA A 103 -7.44 -26.22 -9.87
N THR A 104 -7.18 -25.47 -8.80
CA THR A 104 -8.07 -24.43 -8.27
C THR A 104 -7.27 -23.16 -7.98
N PRO A 105 -6.71 -22.48 -8.99
CA PRO A 105 -5.86 -21.32 -8.82
C PRO A 105 -6.61 -20.14 -8.17
N LEU A 106 -5.87 -19.26 -7.48
CA LEU A 106 -6.43 -18.00 -7.03
C LEU A 106 -6.59 -17.03 -8.20
N PRO A 107 -7.65 -16.21 -8.22
CA PRO A 107 -7.85 -15.20 -9.24
C PRO A 107 -6.78 -14.09 -9.13
N HIS A 108 -6.34 -13.59 -10.30
CA HIS A 108 -5.41 -12.46 -10.40
C HIS A 108 -6.16 -11.15 -10.66
N GLU A 109 -5.62 -10.03 -10.19
CA GLU A 109 -6.24 -8.69 -10.34
C GLU A 109 -6.46 -8.25 -11.80
N SER A 110 -5.81 -8.89 -12.79
CA SER A 110 -5.86 -8.56 -14.22
C SER A 110 -6.54 -9.62 -15.07
N ASP A 111 -7.69 -10.16 -14.67
CA ASP A 111 -8.51 -11.15 -15.41
C ASP A 111 -7.80 -12.47 -15.73
N GLY A 112 -6.82 -12.87 -14.95
CA GLY A 112 -6.10 -14.13 -15.08
C GLY A 112 -6.17 -14.98 -13.83
N HIS A 113 -5.47 -16.11 -13.89
CA HIS A 113 -5.25 -17.00 -12.76
C HIS A 113 -3.77 -16.94 -12.33
N ILE A 114 -3.51 -17.10 -11.04
CA ILE A 114 -2.16 -17.16 -10.52
C ILE A 114 -1.61 -18.54 -10.78
N GLU A 115 -0.56 -18.64 -11.60
CA GLU A 115 0.21 -19.87 -11.74
C GLU A 115 1.14 -20.04 -10.54
N VAL A 116 1.00 -21.17 -9.85
CA VAL A 116 1.83 -21.48 -8.69
C VAL A 116 3.16 -22.10 -9.13
N PRO A 117 4.29 -21.66 -8.55
CA PRO A 117 5.59 -22.19 -8.91
C PRO A 117 5.79 -23.60 -8.33
N TYR A 118 6.59 -24.43 -8.99
CA TYR A 118 7.07 -25.66 -8.38
C TYR A 118 8.18 -25.35 -7.37
N TRP A 119 8.01 -25.76 -6.12
CA TRP A 119 9.00 -25.48 -5.09
C TRP A 119 10.30 -26.27 -5.28
N THR A 120 11.39 -25.62 -4.99
CA THR A 120 12.67 -26.28 -4.75
C THR A 120 13.04 -26.15 -3.28
N PHE A 121 13.72 -27.14 -2.75
CA PHE A 121 14.19 -27.20 -1.37
C PHE A 121 15.73 -27.03 -1.33
N PRO A 122 16.25 -25.82 -1.55
CA PRO A 122 17.68 -25.61 -1.75
C PRO A 122 18.50 -25.62 -0.45
N GLY A 123 17.88 -25.85 0.71
CA GLY A 123 18.48 -25.74 2.02
C GLY A 123 18.61 -24.30 2.52
N THR A 124 18.68 -24.12 3.84
CA THR A 124 18.58 -22.81 4.52
C THR A 124 19.66 -21.83 4.09
N ARG A 125 20.92 -22.24 4.01
CA ARG A 125 22.05 -21.34 3.64
C ARG A 125 21.89 -20.75 2.25
N LYS A 126 21.32 -21.49 1.32
CA LYS A 126 21.11 -20.99 -0.04
C LYS A 126 19.92 -20.03 -0.10
N VAL A 127 18.84 -20.32 0.63
CA VAL A 127 17.69 -19.41 0.75
C VAL A 127 18.09 -18.10 1.41
N ASP A 128 18.80 -18.13 2.55
CA ASP A 128 19.29 -16.93 3.22
C ASP A 128 20.15 -16.06 2.29
N ARG A 129 21.02 -16.68 1.48
CA ARG A 129 21.85 -15.95 0.51
C ARG A 129 21.02 -15.34 -0.61
N VAL A 130 20.03 -16.05 -1.14
CA VAL A 130 19.15 -15.56 -2.20
C VAL A 130 18.29 -14.40 -1.69
N LEU A 131 17.69 -14.54 -0.50
CA LEU A 131 16.92 -13.48 0.14
C LEU A 131 17.78 -12.23 0.36
N HIS A 132 18.94 -12.37 0.98
CA HIS A 132 19.87 -11.26 1.19
C HIS A 132 20.25 -10.56 -0.12
N ASN A 133 20.57 -11.32 -1.17
CA ASN A 133 20.88 -10.72 -2.46
C ASN A 133 19.69 -9.98 -3.07
N GLN A 134 18.48 -10.50 -2.96
CA GLN A 134 17.27 -9.84 -3.46
C GLN A 134 16.96 -8.56 -2.68
N GLU A 135 17.13 -8.54 -1.37
CA GLU A 135 16.99 -7.35 -0.52
C GLU A 135 18.00 -6.27 -0.92
N VAL A 136 19.28 -6.64 -1.08
CA VAL A 136 20.34 -5.71 -1.50
C VAL A 136 20.06 -5.12 -2.88
N TRP A 137 19.62 -5.95 -3.83
CA TRP A 137 19.24 -5.50 -5.17
C TRP A 137 18.03 -4.58 -5.16
N ASN A 138 16.99 -4.92 -4.39
CA ASN A 138 15.80 -4.08 -4.27
C ASN A 138 16.13 -2.73 -3.62
N ALA A 139 16.93 -2.71 -2.56
CA ALA A 139 17.40 -1.48 -1.92
C ALA A 139 18.27 -0.60 -2.84
N ARG A 140 19.05 -1.22 -3.75
CA ARG A 140 19.79 -0.48 -4.78
C ARG A 140 18.85 0.11 -5.82
N LEU A 141 17.83 -0.65 -6.24
CA LEU A 141 16.83 -0.20 -7.19
C LEU A 141 16.00 0.97 -6.60
N GLU A 142 15.55 0.87 -5.37
CA GLU A 142 14.84 1.95 -4.66
C GLU A 142 15.67 3.24 -4.65
N ARG A 143 16.95 3.16 -4.22
CA ARG A 143 17.87 4.32 -4.23
C ARG A 143 18.12 4.89 -5.63
N ALA A 144 18.12 4.06 -6.66
CA ALA A 144 18.23 4.54 -8.04
C ALA A 144 16.95 5.25 -8.50
N LEU A 145 15.77 4.69 -8.16
CA LEU A 145 14.47 5.27 -8.48
C LEU A 145 14.22 6.60 -7.75
N GLU A 146 14.69 6.72 -6.50
CA GLU A 146 14.63 7.98 -5.71
C GLU A 146 15.37 9.14 -6.38
N ARG A 147 16.37 8.84 -7.22
CA ARG A 147 17.15 9.85 -7.96
C ARG A 147 16.53 10.26 -9.29
N LEU A 148 15.49 9.56 -9.74
CA LEU A 148 14.82 9.84 -11.01
C LEU A 148 13.66 10.81 -10.81
N PRO A 149 13.37 11.67 -11.81
CA PRO A 149 12.20 12.52 -11.79
C PRO A 149 10.90 11.71 -11.62
N SER A 150 9.96 12.23 -10.85
CA SER A 150 8.67 11.60 -10.61
C SER A 150 7.79 11.66 -11.86
N THR A 151 7.92 10.66 -12.74
CA THR A 151 7.07 10.46 -13.91
C THR A 151 6.09 9.31 -13.65
N GLU A 152 5.01 9.19 -14.43
CA GLU A 152 4.07 8.07 -14.30
C GLU A 152 4.79 6.70 -14.41
N ARG A 153 5.74 6.58 -15.33
CA ARG A 153 6.56 5.35 -15.47
C ARG A 153 7.42 5.09 -14.25
N THR A 154 8.08 6.11 -13.71
CA THR A 154 8.91 5.99 -12.51
C THR A 154 8.06 5.58 -11.30
N ARG A 155 6.87 6.18 -11.12
CA ARG A 155 5.92 5.82 -10.04
C ARG A 155 5.50 4.35 -10.08
N VAL A 156 5.23 3.80 -11.28
CA VAL A 156 4.91 2.37 -11.42
C VAL A 156 6.06 1.48 -10.96
N HIS A 157 7.31 1.83 -11.32
CA HIS A 157 8.49 1.07 -10.88
C HIS A 157 8.74 1.22 -9.38
N VAL A 158 8.55 2.40 -8.82
CA VAL A 158 8.63 2.65 -7.37
C VAL A 158 7.60 1.80 -6.62
N LYS A 159 6.33 1.82 -7.04
CA LYS A 159 5.28 0.99 -6.41
C LYS A 159 5.63 -0.51 -6.46
N LYS A 160 6.20 -0.99 -7.58
CA LYS A 160 6.66 -2.38 -7.69
C LYS A 160 7.84 -2.68 -6.76
N ALA A 161 8.80 -1.76 -6.64
CA ALA A 161 9.96 -1.94 -5.75
C ALA A 161 9.55 -1.96 -4.27
N LEU A 162 8.64 -1.05 -3.85
CA LEU A 162 8.09 -1.03 -2.48
C LEU A 162 7.32 -2.32 -2.17
N LYS A 163 6.41 -2.75 -3.08
CA LYS A 163 5.68 -4.00 -2.90
C LYS A 163 6.65 -5.18 -2.77
N ARG A 164 7.68 -5.23 -3.61
CA ARG A 164 8.70 -6.30 -3.55
C ARG A 164 9.49 -6.28 -2.23
N ARG A 165 9.78 -5.10 -1.68
CA ARG A 165 10.42 -5.00 -0.36
C ARG A 165 9.53 -5.61 0.71
N ASP A 166 8.26 -5.20 0.76
CA ASP A 166 7.31 -5.70 1.76
C ASP A 166 7.11 -7.22 1.61
N ASP A 167 7.08 -7.74 0.39
CA ASP A 167 7.03 -9.19 0.10
C ASP A 167 8.30 -9.91 0.61
N LEU A 168 9.50 -9.32 0.45
CA LEU A 168 10.76 -9.87 0.93
C LEU A 168 10.87 -9.83 2.47
N GLU A 169 10.44 -8.73 3.11
CA GLU A 169 10.39 -8.61 4.57
C GLU A 169 9.42 -9.63 5.18
N ASN A 170 8.24 -9.81 4.58
CA ASN A 170 7.27 -10.83 4.99
C ASN A 170 7.87 -12.22 4.83
N LEU A 171 8.51 -12.51 3.68
CA LEU A 171 9.15 -13.80 3.44
C LEU A 171 10.28 -14.08 4.44
N ARG A 172 11.10 -13.08 4.78
CA ARG A 172 12.13 -13.21 5.81
C ARG A 172 11.50 -13.54 7.17
N THR A 173 10.47 -12.82 7.56
CA THR A 173 9.74 -13.06 8.81
C THR A 173 9.19 -14.49 8.86
N PHE A 174 8.63 -14.97 7.75
CA PHE A 174 8.17 -16.37 7.65
C PHE A 174 9.34 -17.36 7.77
N VAL A 175 10.42 -17.15 7.02
CA VAL A 175 11.59 -18.03 7.09
C VAL A 175 12.16 -18.12 8.52
N GLU A 176 12.24 -17.00 9.22
CA GLU A 176 12.73 -16.95 10.60
C GLU A 176 11.76 -17.62 11.58
N LEU A 177 10.45 -17.35 11.44
CA LEU A 177 9.41 -17.94 12.29
C LEU A 177 9.35 -19.47 12.14
N TYR A 178 9.42 -19.95 10.90
CA TYR A 178 9.30 -21.41 10.63
C TYR A 178 10.62 -22.16 10.75
N ARG A 179 11.75 -21.47 10.83
CA ARG A 179 13.08 -22.11 10.93
C ARG A 179 13.15 -23.17 12.01
N ALA A 180 12.60 -22.88 13.19
CA ALA A 180 12.58 -23.82 14.30
C ALA A 180 11.76 -25.09 14.00
N TYR A 181 10.65 -24.95 13.27
CA TYR A 181 9.74 -26.07 12.94
C TYR A 181 10.28 -26.95 11.81
N VAL A 182 10.96 -26.36 10.82
CA VAL A 182 11.41 -27.07 9.60
C VAL A 182 12.84 -27.58 9.67
N GLN A 183 13.57 -27.24 10.74
CA GLN A 183 14.97 -27.67 10.95
C GLN A 183 15.14 -28.60 12.14
N THR A 184 14.08 -28.80 12.90
CA THR A 184 14.12 -29.61 14.12
C THR A 184 13.35 -30.91 13.87
N GLU A 185 14.05 -32.03 13.90
CA GLU A 185 13.44 -33.35 13.79
C GLU A 185 12.92 -33.79 15.18
N ILE A 186 11.89 -33.12 15.68
CA ILE A 186 11.23 -33.50 16.94
C ILE A 186 9.94 -34.22 16.60
N ILE A 187 9.84 -35.47 17.05
CA ILE A 187 8.61 -36.26 17.00
C ILE A 187 8.11 -36.41 18.43
N PHE A 188 6.90 -35.94 18.67
CA PHE A 188 6.26 -36.02 19.98
C PHE A 188 5.62 -37.37 20.19
N ASP A 189 5.85 -37.96 21.34
CA ASP A 189 5.21 -39.21 21.76
C ASP A 189 3.78 -38.93 22.27
N ASP A 190 2.78 -39.47 21.59
CA ASP A 190 1.36 -39.29 21.88
C ASP A 190 0.72 -40.43 22.69
N ARG A 191 1.53 -41.32 23.33
CA ARG A 191 1.05 -42.53 24.02
C ARG A 191 -0.05 -42.24 25.01
N ASN A 192 0.06 -41.18 25.80
CA ASN A 192 -0.97 -40.83 26.81
C ASN A 192 -2.27 -40.39 26.14
N THR A 193 -2.18 -39.60 25.07
CA THR A 193 -3.35 -39.16 24.27
C THR A 193 -4.03 -40.35 23.60
N ARG A 194 -3.22 -41.29 23.07
CA ARG A 194 -3.73 -42.54 22.49
C ARG A 194 -4.42 -43.41 23.52
N ALA A 195 -3.83 -43.57 24.73
CA ALA A 195 -4.44 -44.32 25.81
C ALA A 195 -5.80 -43.71 26.22
N LEU A 196 -5.87 -42.38 26.30
CA LEU A 196 -7.09 -41.64 26.58
C LEU A 196 -8.14 -41.85 25.48
N HIS A 197 -7.78 -41.83 24.21
CA HIS A 197 -8.68 -42.14 23.08
C HIS A 197 -9.23 -43.55 23.18
N ASN A 198 -8.37 -44.54 23.47
CA ASN A 198 -8.78 -45.94 23.58
C ASN A 198 -9.71 -46.19 24.78
N ALA A 199 -9.67 -45.34 25.80
CA ALA A 199 -10.54 -45.39 26.94
C ALA A 199 -11.95 -44.78 26.69
N LEU A 200 -12.15 -44.07 25.59
CA LEU A 200 -13.48 -43.55 25.22
C LEU A 200 -14.46 -44.70 24.94
N PRO A 201 -15.74 -44.58 25.33
CA PRO A 201 -16.80 -45.46 24.88
C PRO A 201 -16.85 -45.60 23.36
N ALA A 202 -17.13 -46.78 22.84
CA ALA A 202 -17.12 -47.02 21.39
C ALA A 202 -18.05 -46.06 20.62
N GLU A 203 -19.22 -45.78 21.19
CA GLU A 203 -20.25 -44.91 20.62
C GLU A 203 -19.76 -43.45 20.44
N LEU A 204 -18.82 -43.03 21.28
CA LEU A 204 -18.28 -41.65 21.21
C LEU A 204 -17.04 -41.53 20.29
N ARG A 205 -16.36 -42.65 20.00
CA ARG A 205 -15.14 -42.60 19.16
C ARG A 205 -15.38 -42.14 17.74
N ASP A 206 -16.57 -42.47 17.19
CA ASP A 206 -16.92 -42.10 15.82
C ASP A 206 -17.18 -40.60 15.67
N ASP A 207 -17.68 -39.93 16.72
CA ASP A 207 -18.04 -38.51 16.72
C ASP A 207 -16.93 -37.63 17.29
N ILE A 208 -16.48 -37.87 18.49
CA ILE A 208 -15.49 -37.08 19.22
C ILE A 208 -14.13 -37.77 19.36
N GLY A 209 -13.86 -38.80 18.59
CA GLY A 209 -12.56 -39.48 18.57
C GLY A 209 -11.46 -38.55 18.10
N PHE A 210 -10.23 -38.83 18.53
CA PHE A 210 -9.02 -38.10 18.18
C PHE A 210 -7.86 -39.02 17.85
N ASP A 211 -8.15 -40.13 17.16
CA ASP A 211 -7.09 -40.98 16.60
C ASP A 211 -6.51 -40.37 15.33
N VAL A 212 -5.27 -39.92 15.42
CA VAL A 212 -4.57 -39.25 14.33
C VAL A 212 -4.36 -40.14 13.09
N THR A 213 -4.41 -41.49 13.25
CA THR A 213 -4.29 -42.41 12.12
C THR A 213 -5.53 -42.41 11.21
N ALA A 214 -6.65 -41.85 11.67
CA ALA A 214 -7.88 -41.70 10.90
C ALA A 214 -7.84 -40.47 9.96
N ILE A 215 -6.80 -39.62 10.04
CA ILE A 215 -6.67 -38.45 9.20
C ILE A 215 -6.07 -38.88 7.88
N ASP A 216 -6.85 -38.74 6.80
CA ASP A 216 -6.32 -38.76 5.42
C ASP A 216 -5.82 -37.37 5.07
N TRP A 217 -4.49 -37.20 4.94
CA TRP A 217 -3.87 -35.90 4.69
C TRP A 217 -4.26 -35.29 3.36
N GLU A 218 -4.47 -36.08 2.32
CA GLU A 218 -4.87 -35.58 1.01
C GLU A 218 -6.29 -35.03 1.06
N ASP A 219 -7.21 -35.82 1.60
CA ASP A 219 -8.62 -35.45 1.76
C ASP A 219 -8.75 -34.20 2.68
N TYR A 220 -8.08 -34.23 3.84
CA TYR A 220 -8.09 -33.12 4.79
C TYR A 220 -7.55 -31.82 4.19
N LEU A 221 -6.38 -31.88 3.54
CA LEU A 221 -5.75 -30.67 3.00
C LEU A 221 -6.50 -30.14 1.78
N GLN A 222 -6.83 -31.00 0.81
CA GLN A 222 -7.41 -30.54 -0.45
C GLN A 222 -8.92 -30.28 -0.39
N ARG A 223 -9.68 -31.00 0.43
CA ARG A 223 -11.14 -30.84 0.50
C ARG A 223 -11.65 -30.06 1.70
N VAL A 224 -10.85 -29.95 2.76
CA VAL A 224 -11.27 -29.27 4.00
C VAL A 224 -10.44 -28.01 4.24
N HIS A 225 -9.14 -28.15 4.40
CA HIS A 225 -8.29 -27.06 4.90
C HIS A 225 -8.05 -25.95 3.86
N PHE A 226 -7.49 -26.28 2.68
CA PHE A 226 -7.20 -25.28 1.65
C PHE A 226 -8.44 -24.53 1.13
N PRO A 227 -9.58 -25.18 0.90
CA PRO A 227 -10.83 -24.45 0.60
C PRO A 227 -11.21 -23.45 1.67
N SER A 228 -11.12 -23.83 2.95
CA SER A 228 -11.54 -22.97 4.06
C SER A 228 -10.69 -21.71 4.19
N ILE A 229 -9.35 -21.82 4.17
CA ILE A 229 -8.45 -20.67 4.28
C ILE A 229 -8.47 -19.79 3.03
N THR A 230 -8.87 -20.29 1.88
CA THR A 230 -8.98 -19.51 0.63
C THR A 230 -10.37 -18.96 0.37
N ALA A 231 -11.39 -19.38 1.12
CA ALA A 231 -12.78 -18.99 0.89
C ALA A 231 -12.99 -17.47 0.88
N LEU A 232 -12.43 -16.75 1.85
CA LEU A 232 -12.50 -15.28 1.89
C LEU A 232 -11.79 -14.63 0.70
N THR A 233 -10.58 -15.09 0.38
CA THR A 233 -9.82 -14.56 -0.77
C THR A 233 -10.61 -14.77 -2.06
N ARG A 234 -11.21 -15.93 -2.26
CA ARG A 234 -12.06 -16.25 -3.42
C ARG A 234 -13.34 -15.42 -3.43
N ALA A 235 -14.02 -15.27 -2.29
CA ALA A 235 -15.22 -14.46 -2.17
C ALA A 235 -14.97 -12.98 -2.46
N PHE A 236 -13.83 -12.44 -2.05
CA PHE A 236 -13.43 -11.06 -2.37
C PHE A 236 -13.09 -10.88 -3.85
N ALA A 237 -12.48 -11.87 -4.48
CA ALA A 237 -12.13 -11.82 -5.90
C ALA A 237 -13.34 -12.01 -6.83
N LEU A 238 -14.35 -12.76 -6.40
CA LEU A 238 -15.63 -12.92 -7.12
C LEU A 238 -16.57 -11.72 -6.92
N ARG A 239 -16.27 -10.81 -6.00
CA ARG A 239 -16.95 -9.51 -6.01
C ARG A 239 -16.53 -8.84 -7.32
N PRO A 240 -17.48 -8.44 -8.22
CA PRO A 240 -17.14 -7.59 -9.34
C PRO A 240 -16.31 -6.45 -8.78
N ALA A 241 -15.18 -6.16 -9.45
CA ALA A 241 -14.25 -5.11 -9.06
C ALA A 241 -15.11 -3.97 -8.58
N ALA A 242 -15.06 -3.67 -7.28
CA ALA A 242 -16.12 -2.97 -6.60
C ALA A 242 -16.48 -1.79 -7.50
N SER A 243 -17.70 -1.84 -8.08
CA SER A 243 -18.30 -0.65 -8.65
C SER A 243 -17.94 0.41 -7.65
N GLU A 244 -17.12 1.37 -8.07
CA GLU A 244 -16.57 2.46 -7.27
C GLU A 244 -17.25 2.47 -5.91
N ARG A 245 -16.53 2.11 -4.84
CA ARG A 245 -17.13 2.15 -3.50
C ARG A 245 -17.91 3.42 -3.53
N VAL A 246 -19.24 3.36 -3.44
CA VAL A 246 -20.07 4.56 -3.31
C VAL A 246 -19.35 5.33 -2.22
N ALA A 247 -18.63 6.35 -2.63
CA ALA A 247 -17.69 7.06 -1.77
C ALA A 247 -18.56 7.48 -0.61
N LYS A 248 -18.27 6.97 0.60
CA LYS A 248 -19.11 7.26 1.76
C LYS A 248 -19.27 8.75 1.76
N ALA A 249 -20.48 9.23 1.56
CA ALA A 249 -20.74 10.67 1.35
C ALA A 249 -20.01 11.43 2.45
N LEU A 250 -19.26 12.44 2.08
CA LEU A 250 -18.52 13.25 3.03
C LEU A 250 -19.51 13.81 4.06
N PRO A 251 -19.19 13.81 5.35
CA PRO A 251 -20.07 14.39 6.36
C PRO A 251 -20.23 15.88 6.08
N THR A 252 -21.45 16.38 6.02
CA THR A 252 -21.73 17.80 5.82
C THR A 252 -21.26 18.61 7.03
N ARG A 253 -20.28 19.51 6.82
CA ARG A 253 -19.66 20.32 7.86
C ARG A 253 -19.12 21.62 7.28
N SER A 254 -19.21 22.70 8.05
CA SER A 254 -18.66 24.02 7.68
C SER A 254 -17.33 24.36 8.40
N ASP A 255 -16.94 23.54 9.38
CA ASP A 255 -15.70 23.68 10.17
C ASP A 255 -14.55 22.78 9.67
N VAL A 256 -14.65 22.25 8.43
CA VAL A 256 -13.69 21.31 7.84
C VAL A 256 -13.00 21.94 6.63
N LEU A 257 -11.66 21.79 6.59
CA LEU A 257 -10.84 22.12 5.43
C LEU A 257 -10.65 20.92 4.52
N ALA A 258 -10.60 21.17 3.21
CA ALA A 258 -10.08 20.26 2.22
C ALA A 258 -8.92 20.95 1.49
N VAL A 259 -7.69 20.57 1.86
CA VAL A 259 -6.45 21.18 1.38
C VAL A 259 -5.86 20.34 0.27
N PHE A 260 -5.61 20.93 -0.88
CA PHE A 260 -5.06 20.27 -2.07
C PHE A 260 -3.71 20.88 -2.43
N ASP A 261 -2.68 20.05 -2.60
CA ASP A 261 -1.49 20.45 -3.30
C ASP A 261 -1.78 20.60 -4.80
N PHE A 262 -0.99 21.40 -5.50
CA PHE A 262 -1.22 21.73 -6.90
C PHE A 262 -0.51 20.78 -7.86
N GLU A 263 0.83 20.78 -7.80
CA GLU A 263 1.69 19.99 -8.67
C GLU A 263 1.66 18.50 -8.26
N GLY A 264 1.44 17.59 -9.20
CA GLY A 264 1.37 16.14 -8.93
C GLY A 264 0.08 15.67 -8.29
N THR A 265 -0.74 16.58 -7.74
CA THR A 265 -2.00 16.30 -7.05
C THR A 265 -3.22 16.74 -7.84
N VAL A 266 -3.41 18.05 -8.07
CA VAL A 266 -4.53 18.56 -8.89
C VAL A 266 -4.18 18.51 -10.36
N VAL A 267 -2.93 18.80 -10.70
CA VAL A 267 -2.41 18.82 -12.07
C VAL A 267 -1.26 17.84 -12.20
N ASP A 268 -1.31 16.99 -13.22
CA ASP A 268 -0.22 16.05 -13.56
C ASP A 268 0.93 16.81 -14.21
N SER A 269 1.68 17.52 -13.36
CA SER A 269 2.84 18.33 -13.77
C SER A 269 3.72 18.66 -12.58
N ASN A 270 4.89 19.20 -12.90
CA ASN A 270 5.80 19.80 -11.93
C ASN A 270 6.15 21.24 -12.36
N ILE A 271 6.86 21.98 -11.49
CA ILE A 271 7.22 23.40 -11.71
C ILE A 271 8.04 23.59 -13.00
N VAL A 272 8.86 22.62 -13.40
CA VAL A 272 9.69 22.70 -14.62
C VAL A 272 8.82 22.56 -15.86
N GLU A 273 7.88 21.60 -15.86
CA GLU A 273 6.93 21.41 -16.96
C GLU A 273 6.02 22.61 -17.13
N GLN A 274 5.53 23.18 -16.05
CA GLN A 274 4.68 24.38 -16.07
C GLN A 274 5.45 25.58 -16.66
N TYR A 275 6.70 25.75 -16.28
CA TYR A 275 7.58 26.75 -16.90
C TYR A 275 7.72 26.54 -18.42
N LEU A 276 7.96 25.29 -18.84
CA LEU A 276 8.03 24.96 -20.27
C LEU A 276 6.73 25.26 -21.01
N TRP A 277 5.57 25.02 -20.37
CA TRP A 277 4.29 25.38 -20.96
C TRP A 277 4.12 26.89 -21.12
N VAL A 278 4.53 27.68 -20.12
CA VAL A 278 4.56 29.15 -20.23
C VAL A 278 5.46 29.59 -21.38
N ARG A 279 6.65 29.01 -21.47
CA ARG A 279 7.60 29.33 -22.55
C ARG A 279 7.06 28.94 -23.92
N SER A 280 6.43 27.75 -24.05
CA SER A 280 5.89 27.28 -25.32
C SER A 280 4.70 28.11 -25.80
N ALA A 281 3.86 28.59 -24.89
CA ALA A 281 2.71 29.41 -25.20
C ALA A 281 3.06 30.89 -25.50
N GLY A 282 4.17 31.38 -24.94
CA GLY A 282 4.54 32.83 -24.99
C GLY A 282 5.70 33.19 -25.85
N PHE A 283 6.49 32.26 -26.42
CA PHE A 283 7.75 32.55 -27.06
C PHE A 283 7.86 32.00 -28.48
N ARG A 284 8.72 32.64 -29.29
CA ARG A 284 9.01 32.19 -30.67
C ARG A 284 9.71 30.81 -30.62
N LYS A 285 9.32 29.91 -31.52
CA LYS A 285 9.87 28.55 -31.63
C LYS A 285 11.40 28.56 -31.82
N ALA A 286 11.96 29.60 -32.41
CA ALA A 286 13.40 29.76 -32.62
C ALA A 286 14.22 29.87 -31.31
N ALA A 287 13.62 30.27 -30.19
CA ALA A 287 14.30 30.37 -28.90
C ALA A 287 14.32 29.03 -28.08
N TRP A 288 13.66 28.00 -28.57
CA TRP A 288 13.57 26.71 -27.89
C TRP A 288 14.90 25.99 -27.68
N PRO A 289 15.80 25.89 -28.71
CA PRO A 289 17.06 25.16 -28.52
C PRO A 289 17.96 25.78 -27.43
N SER A 290 18.02 27.11 -27.37
CA SER A 290 18.79 27.79 -26.33
C SER A 290 18.20 27.65 -24.94
N GLU A 291 16.88 27.63 -24.82
CA GLU A 291 16.21 27.45 -23.56
C GLU A 291 16.39 26.01 -23.02
N VAL A 292 16.23 25.00 -23.87
CA VAL A 292 16.48 23.59 -23.51
C VAL A 292 17.94 23.39 -23.11
N ALA A 293 18.89 23.95 -23.87
CA ALA A 293 20.32 23.89 -23.53
C ALA A 293 20.60 24.53 -22.16
N SER A 294 19.99 25.70 -21.89
CA SER A 294 20.11 26.38 -20.59
C SER A 294 19.52 25.58 -19.45
N LEU A 295 18.39 24.87 -19.67
CA LEU A 295 17.81 23.97 -18.65
C LEU A 295 18.74 22.81 -18.39
N LEU A 296 19.25 22.15 -19.41
CA LEU A 296 20.16 21.00 -19.28
C LEU A 296 21.45 21.37 -18.55
N THR A 297 22.04 22.53 -18.86
CA THR A 297 23.28 23.01 -18.19
C THR A 297 23.03 23.38 -16.73
N SER A 298 21.82 23.83 -16.37
CA SER A 298 21.47 24.21 -15.02
C SER A 298 20.96 23.02 -14.19
N LEU A 299 20.62 21.86 -14.79
CA LEU A 299 20.03 20.71 -14.17
C LEU A 299 20.81 20.17 -12.97
N PRO A 300 22.17 20.02 -13.02
CA PRO A 300 22.92 19.56 -11.85
C PRO A 300 22.79 20.49 -10.64
N GLY A 301 22.73 21.82 -10.89
CA GLY A 301 22.51 22.81 -9.83
C GLY A 301 21.12 22.70 -9.20
N TYR A 302 20.09 22.48 -10.01
CA TYR A 302 18.72 22.31 -9.54
C TYR A 302 18.55 21.03 -8.76
N LEU A 303 19.09 19.91 -9.20
CA LEU A 303 19.08 18.65 -8.48
C LEU A 303 19.79 18.76 -7.12
N LYS A 304 20.92 19.47 -7.08
CA LYS A 304 21.63 19.71 -5.82
C LYS A 304 20.82 20.59 -4.86
N ALA A 305 20.12 21.61 -5.36
CA ALA A 305 19.27 22.47 -4.55
C ALA A 305 18.06 21.68 -4.00
N GLU A 306 17.41 20.89 -4.85
CA GLU A 306 16.27 20.05 -4.45
C GLU A 306 16.63 19.01 -3.37
N HIS A 307 17.83 18.42 -3.45
CA HIS A 307 18.33 17.49 -2.42
C HIS A 307 18.66 18.17 -1.08
N ARG A 308 18.92 19.47 -1.08
CA ARG A 308 19.19 20.22 0.14
C ARG A 308 17.93 20.74 0.78
N ASP A 309 17.12 21.43 0.00
CA ASP A 309 15.94 22.15 0.48
C ASP A 309 15.01 22.45 -0.70
N ARG A 310 13.74 22.05 -0.60
CA ARG A 310 12.73 22.29 -1.64
C ARG A 310 12.55 23.79 -1.92
N GLY A 311 12.63 24.62 -0.88
CA GLY A 311 12.53 26.07 -1.00
C GLY A 311 13.71 26.67 -1.75
N GLU A 312 14.95 26.16 -1.57
CA GLU A 312 16.12 26.58 -2.36
C GLU A 312 15.94 26.29 -3.85
N PHE A 313 15.45 25.09 -4.17
CA PHE A 313 15.15 24.72 -5.55
C PHE A 313 14.14 25.68 -6.17
N ILE A 314 13.00 25.93 -5.50
CA ILE A 314 11.96 26.82 -5.99
C ILE A 314 12.51 28.22 -6.22
N ARG A 315 13.24 28.79 -5.26
CA ARG A 315 13.88 30.13 -5.41
C ARG A 315 14.84 30.17 -6.59
N ALA A 316 15.70 29.16 -6.75
CA ALA A 316 16.66 29.08 -7.84
C ALA A 316 15.94 28.94 -9.20
N PHE A 317 14.90 28.14 -9.27
CA PHE A 317 14.17 27.87 -10.50
C PHE A 317 13.33 29.09 -10.97
N LEU A 318 12.64 29.76 -10.05
CA LEU A 318 11.78 30.90 -10.37
C LEU A 318 12.56 32.11 -10.90
N ARG A 319 13.87 32.21 -10.68
CA ARG A 319 14.74 33.21 -11.33
C ARG A 319 14.67 33.18 -12.84
N ARG A 320 14.25 32.09 -13.44
CA ARG A 320 14.03 31.98 -14.90
C ARG A 320 12.94 32.91 -15.44
N TYR A 321 12.06 33.40 -14.57
CA TYR A 321 11.05 34.41 -14.92
C TYR A 321 11.61 35.85 -14.91
N SER A 322 12.86 36.03 -14.48
CA SER A 322 13.49 37.37 -14.44
C SER A 322 13.50 38.03 -15.80
N GLY A 323 13.18 39.31 -15.84
CA GLY A 323 13.10 40.10 -17.07
C GLY A 323 11.83 39.91 -17.89
N MET A 324 10.89 39.05 -17.45
CA MET A 324 9.62 38.89 -18.13
C MET A 324 8.64 40.00 -17.73
N PRO A 325 7.99 40.71 -18.67
CA PRO A 325 6.93 41.64 -18.34
C PRO A 325 5.73 40.89 -17.68
N ALA A 326 5.25 41.36 -16.52
CA ALA A 326 4.16 40.73 -15.77
C ALA A 326 2.89 40.57 -16.63
N LYS A 327 2.49 41.63 -17.37
CA LYS A 327 1.35 41.57 -18.29
C LYS A 327 1.50 40.52 -19.40
N ARG A 328 2.71 40.21 -19.80
CA ARG A 328 2.97 39.14 -20.79
C ARG A 328 2.73 37.77 -20.16
N LEU A 329 3.17 37.56 -18.92
CA LEU A 329 2.90 36.31 -18.21
C LEU A 329 1.38 36.12 -18.02
N GLU A 330 0.65 37.16 -17.60
CA GLU A 330 -0.81 37.11 -17.46
C GLU A 330 -1.49 36.72 -18.78
N LYS A 331 -1.09 37.34 -19.90
CA LYS A 331 -1.63 37.02 -21.23
C LYS A 331 -1.34 35.57 -21.63
N VAL A 332 -0.16 35.07 -21.34
CA VAL A 332 0.22 33.68 -21.63
C VAL A 332 -0.56 32.70 -20.76
N VAL A 333 -0.73 33.03 -19.49
CA VAL A 333 -1.44 32.18 -18.53
C VAL A 333 -2.92 32.11 -18.85
N SER A 334 -3.57 33.21 -19.24
CA SER A 334 -4.98 33.24 -19.64
C SER A 334 -5.24 32.58 -21.02
N GLY A 335 -4.19 32.38 -21.84
CA GLY A 335 -4.26 31.76 -23.17
C GLY A 335 -3.74 30.32 -23.23
N GLY A 336 -2.72 30.09 -24.03
CA GLY A 336 -2.21 28.75 -24.35
C GLY A 336 -1.70 27.94 -23.16
N TYR A 337 -1.21 28.57 -22.09
CA TYR A 337 -0.88 27.88 -20.86
C TYR A 337 -2.14 27.30 -20.21
N ARG A 338 -3.23 28.08 -20.09
CA ARG A 338 -4.52 27.60 -19.55
C ARG A 338 -5.00 26.35 -20.25
N GLU A 339 -4.99 26.33 -21.58
CA GLU A 339 -5.43 25.16 -22.36
C GLU A 339 -4.58 23.93 -22.04
N THR A 340 -3.27 24.11 -21.88
CA THR A 340 -2.36 23.02 -21.53
C THR A 340 -2.58 22.54 -20.11
N LEU A 341 -2.74 23.45 -19.15
CA LEU A 341 -3.02 23.15 -17.75
C LEU A 341 -4.30 22.33 -17.62
N LEU A 342 -5.40 22.77 -18.27
CA LEU A 342 -6.68 22.06 -18.21
C LEU A 342 -6.62 20.64 -18.77
N ARG A 343 -5.80 20.41 -19.81
CA ARG A 343 -5.57 19.06 -20.33
C ARG A 343 -4.77 18.17 -19.38
N HIS A 344 -4.03 18.73 -18.45
CA HIS A 344 -3.22 18.00 -17.45
C HIS A 344 -3.90 17.96 -16.08
N THR A 345 -5.04 18.64 -15.92
CA THR A 345 -5.82 18.55 -14.69
C THR A 345 -6.41 17.16 -14.53
N MET A 346 -6.33 16.61 -13.34
CA MET A 346 -6.79 15.26 -13.04
C MET A 346 -8.32 15.26 -12.80
N PRO A 347 -9.13 14.50 -13.57
CA PRO A 347 -10.59 14.45 -13.38
C PRO A 347 -11.01 14.03 -11.98
N SER A 348 -10.27 13.08 -11.38
CA SER A 348 -10.53 12.64 -10.00
C SER A 348 -10.29 13.73 -8.96
N ALA A 349 -9.36 14.67 -9.23
CA ALA A 349 -9.16 15.83 -8.37
C ALA A 349 -10.37 16.76 -8.42
N ILE A 350 -10.88 17.04 -9.61
CA ILE A 350 -12.07 17.89 -9.80
C ILE A 350 -13.26 17.28 -9.08
N ALA A 351 -13.56 15.99 -9.32
CA ALA A 351 -14.66 15.30 -8.66
C ALA A 351 -14.53 15.37 -7.12
N ARG A 352 -13.33 15.19 -6.60
CA ARG A 352 -13.08 15.24 -5.15
C ARG A 352 -13.24 16.64 -4.57
N ILE A 353 -12.85 17.69 -5.29
CA ILE A 353 -13.07 19.09 -4.91
C ILE A 353 -14.58 19.37 -4.86
N GLU A 354 -15.33 18.94 -5.88
CA GLU A 354 -16.80 19.11 -5.94
C GLU A 354 -17.51 18.38 -4.81
N GLU A 355 -17.08 17.16 -4.46
CA GLU A 355 -17.60 16.41 -3.31
C GLU A 355 -17.40 17.18 -2.00
N HIS A 356 -16.23 17.78 -1.78
CA HIS A 356 -15.97 18.59 -0.59
C HIS A 356 -16.84 19.86 -0.55
N ARG A 357 -16.97 20.53 -1.68
CA ARG A 357 -17.83 21.72 -1.77
C ARG A 357 -19.30 21.38 -1.51
N ALA A 358 -19.78 20.26 -2.06
CA ALA A 358 -21.14 19.76 -1.82
C ALA A 358 -21.37 19.40 -0.34
N ALA A 359 -20.34 18.98 0.37
CA ALA A 359 -20.37 18.68 1.80
C ALA A 359 -20.23 19.94 2.69
N GLY A 360 -20.08 21.13 2.10
CA GLY A 360 -19.91 22.40 2.82
C GLY A 360 -18.50 22.59 3.41
N HIS A 361 -17.53 21.80 2.98
CA HIS A 361 -16.14 21.95 3.39
C HIS A 361 -15.49 23.12 2.67
N ARG A 362 -14.62 23.86 3.36
CA ARG A 362 -13.84 24.92 2.74
C ARG A 362 -12.67 24.33 1.96
N THR A 363 -12.63 24.59 0.66
CA THR A 363 -11.61 24.03 -0.25
C THR A 363 -10.46 25.01 -0.45
N VAL A 364 -9.23 24.53 -0.29
CA VAL A 364 -8.03 25.38 -0.38
C VAL A 364 -6.99 24.71 -1.28
N LEU A 365 -6.53 25.44 -2.30
CA LEU A 365 -5.39 25.05 -3.11
C LEU A 365 -4.12 25.66 -2.52
N VAL A 366 -3.10 24.85 -2.30
CA VAL A 366 -1.81 25.32 -1.78
C VAL A 366 -0.69 24.91 -2.75
N THR A 367 0.16 25.87 -3.13
CA THR A 367 1.33 25.59 -3.97
C THR A 367 2.56 26.34 -3.50
N GLY A 368 3.74 25.72 -3.62
CA GLY A 368 5.03 26.39 -3.44
C GLY A 368 5.43 27.29 -4.63
N SER A 369 4.72 27.18 -5.74
CA SER A 369 4.96 28.00 -6.95
C SER A 369 4.27 29.36 -6.88
N ILE A 370 4.25 30.10 -7.99
CA ILE A 370 3.62 31.42 -8.10
C ILE A 370 2.12 31.28 -8.43
N GLY A 371 1.28 32.03 -7.73
CA GLY A 371 -0.18 31.91 -7.79
C GLY A 371 -0.80 32.16 -9.15
N ILE A 372 -0.14 32.99 -9.98
CA ILE A 372 -0.62 33.25 -11.33
C ILE A 372 -0.71 31.95 -12.17
N LEU A 373 0.14 30.95 -11.94
CA LEU A 373 0.10 29.68 -12.66
C LEU A 373 -1.10 28.81 -12.23
N ALA A 374 -1.56 28.97 -11.02
CA ALA A 374 -2.75 28.28 -10.51
C ALA A 374 -4.06 29.03 -10.81
N SER A 375 -3.98 30.29 -11.24
CA SER A 375 -5.15 31.15 -11.47
C SER A 375 -6.24 30.58 -12.39
N PRO A 376 -5.91 29.78 -13.45
CA PRO A 376 -6.96 29.18 -14.29
C PRO A 376 -7.87 28.17 -13.57
N LEU A 377 -7.43 27.63 -12.42
CA LEU A 377 -8.21 26.71 -11.60
C LEU A 377 -8.74 27.36 -10.30
N ALA A 378 -8.44 28.63 -10.06
CA ALA A 378 -8.79 29.33 -8.82
C ALA A 378 -10.29 29.27 -8.50
N ALA A 379 -11.16 29.34 -9.50
CA ALA A 379 -12.61 29.26 -9.33
C ALA A 379 -13.15 27.93 -8.76
N LEU A 380 -12.33 26.89 -8.74
CA LEU A 380 -12.68 25.59 -8.13
C LEU A 380 -12.53 25.58 -6.61
N PHE A 381 -11.81 26.53 -6.05
CA PHE A 381 -11.46 26.61 -4.64
C PHE A 381 -12.02 27.86 -3.99
N ASP A 382 -12.27 27.80 -2.69
CA ASP A 382 -12.64 28.96 -1.89
C ASP A 382 -11.43 29.88 -1.67
N ASP A 383 -10.23 29.30 -1.57
CA ASP A 383 -8.97 30.05 -1.42
C ASP A 383 -7.83 29.39 -2.23
N VAL A 384 -6.94 30.22 -2.76
CA VAL A 384 -5.69 29.80 -3.39
C VAL A 384 -4.51 30.44 -2.64
N VAL A 385 -3.67 29.60 -2.09
CA VAL A 385 -2.51 30.02 -1.29
C VAL A 385 -1.23 29.67 -2.03
N ALA A 386 -0.54 30.69 -2.48
CA ALA A 386 0.61 30.55 -3.37
C ALA A 386 1.60 31.70 -3.16
N GLY A 387 2.83 31.51 -3.62
CA GLY A 387 3.81 32.58 -3.68
C GLY A 387 3.45 33.67 -4.68
N SER A 388 3.91 34.88 -4.46
CA SER A 388 3.90 35.96 -5.44
C SER A 388 5.30 36.32 -5.86
N MET A 389 5.50 36.68 -7.12
CA MET A 389 6.79 37.14 -7.61
C MET A 389 6.94 38.65 -7.41
N HIS A 390 8.11 39.08 -6.98
CA HIS A 390 8.41 40.48 -6.87
C HIS A 390 8.49 41.12 -8.27
N GLU A 391 7.83 42.25 -8.41
CA GLU A 391 7.75 43.02 -9.64
C GLU A 391 8.36 44.42 -9.42
N ARG A 392 9.07 44.89 -10.43
CA ARG A 392 9.62 46.23 -10.47
C ARG A 392 9.35 46.83 -11.85
N ASP A 393 8.66 47.97 -11.91
CA ASP A 393 8.31 48.68 -13.13
C ASP A 393 7.59 47.79 -14.18
N GLY A 394 6.71 46.91 -13.76
CA GLY A 394 6.00 45.96 -14.63
C GLY A 394 6.81 44.75 -15.10
N ILE A 395 8.01 44.55 -14.55
CA ILE A 395 8.93 43.47 -14.93
C ILE A 395 9.17 42.58 -13.73
N LEU A 396 9.04 41.27 -13.92
CA LEU A 396 9.32 40.26 -12.91
C LEU A 396 10.82 40.20 -12.63
N THR A 397 11.18 40.23 -11.36
CA THR A 397 12.57 40.20 -10.92
C THR A 397 13.16 38.79 -10.83
N GLY A 398 12.30 37.77 -10.86
CA GLY A 398 12.67 36.38 -10.59
C GLY A 398 12.85 36.04 -9.11
N TYR A 399 12.57 36.99 -8.21
CA TYR A 399 12.54 36.79 -6.77
C TYR A 399 11.11 36.67 -6.28
N LEU A 400 10.89 35.84 -5.26
CA LEU A 400 9.60 35.79 -4.56
C LEU A 400 9.44 37.00 -3.65
N ALA A 401 8.25 37.56 -3.58
CA ALA A 401 7.91 38.64 -2.65
C ALA A 401 7.81 38.14 -1.19
N GLN A 402 7.57 36.83 -1.00
CA GLN A 402 7.49 36.13 0.28
C GLN A 402 8.21 34.79 0.20
N PRO A 403 8.65 34.19 1.32
CA PRO A 403 9.22 32.83 1.31
C PRO A 403 8.26 31.83 0.68
N PRO A 404 8.77 30.82 -0.08
CA PRO A 404 7.92 29.81 -0.67
C PRO A 404 7.20 28.99 0.41
N LEU A 405 5.94 28.65 0.14
CA LEU A 405 5.11 27.84 1.02
C LEU A 405 5.39 26.36 0.81
N VAL A 406 6.43 25.88 1.49
CA VAL A 406 6.86 24.46 1.46
C VAL A 406 7.13 24.00 2.88
N ASP A 407 7.12 22.69 3.09
CA ASP A 407 7.49 22.03 4.34
C ASP A 407 6.85 22.69 5.58
N GLU A 408 7.67 23.11 6.56
CA GLU A 408 7.24 23.74 7.81
C GLU A 408 6.50 25.07 7.61
N ALA A 409 6.85 25.83 6.58
CA ALA A 409 6.16 27.09 6.26
C ALA A 409 4.68 26.85 5.88
N ARG A 410 4.42 25.77 5.12
CA ARG A 410 3.06 25.33 4.76
C ARG A 410 2.30 24.86 6.00
N ALA A 411 2.94 24.06 6.86
CA ALA A 411 2.34 23.59 8.12
C ALA A 411 2.00 24.75 9.08
N ALA A 412 2.89 25.72 9.21
CA ALA A 412 2.67 26.92 10.03
C ALA A 412 1.53 27.80 9.47
N TRP A 413 1.47 27.94 8.14
CA TRP A 413 0.38 28.62 7.48
C TRP A 413 -0.95 27.92 7.76
N LEU A 414 -1.01 26.59 7.60
CA LEU A 414 -2.23 25.79 7.78
C LEU A 414 -2.81 25.94 9.20
N ARG A 415 -1.96 25.90 10.23
CA ARG A 415 -2.39 26.13 11.63
C ARG A 415 -3.04 27.49 11.79
N ARG A 416 -2.36 28.56 11.34
CA ARG A 416 -2.88 29.94 11.44
C ARG A 416 -4.18 30.11 10.65
N TYR A 417 -4.25 29.52 9.46
CA TYR A 417 -5.46 29.57 8.64
C TYR A 417 -6.62 28.90 9.35
N ALA A 418 -6.40 27.72 9.93
CA ALA A 418 -7.44 27.00 10.68
C ALA A 418 -7.92 27.79 11.91
N GLU A 419 -7.01 28.37 12.69
CA GLU A 419 -7.34 29.24 13.82
C GLU A 419 -8.15 30.46 13.39
N THR A 420 -7.73 31.16 12.32
CA THR A 420 -8.39 32.38 11.83
C THR A 420 -9.82 32.10 11.34
N HIS A 421 -10.07 30.93 10.74
CA HIS A 421 -11.35 30.57 10.14
C HIS A 421 -12.18 29.61 11.00
N GLY A 422 -11.71 29.24 12.20
CA GLY A 422 -12.43 28.34 13.10
C GLY A 422 -12.53 26.90 12.57
N MET A 423 -11.50 26.41 11.87
CA MET A 423 -11.49 25.10 11.23
C MET A 423 -10.90 24.01 12.12
N ASP A 424 -11.50 22.83 12.15
CA ASP A 424 -11.05 21.66 12.88
C ASP A 424 -10.11 20.80 12.02
N LEU A 425 -8.80 20.94 12.23
CA LEU A 425 -7.79 20.16 11.49
C LEU A 425 -7.92 18.66 11.72
N SER A 426 -8.40 18.22 12.90
CA SER A 426 -8.55 16.80 13.20
C SER A 426 -9.64 16.11 12.38
N LYS A 427 -10.53 16.87 11.76
CA LYS A 427 -11.60 16.40 10.87
C LYS A 427 -11.36 16.76 9.41
N SER A 428 -10.35 17.59 9.17
CA SER A 428 -10.01 18.13 7.85
C SER A 428 -9.27 17.12 6.97
N TYR A 429 -9.27 17.37 5.68
CA TYR A 429 -8.73 16.50 4.63
C TYR A 429 -7.53 17.15 3.96
N GLY A 430 -6.54 16.34 3.58
CA GLY A 430 -5.37 16.80 2.84
C GLY A 430 -5.00 15.87 1.72
N TYR A 431 -4.59 16.44 0.59
CA TYR A 431 -4.22 15.73 -0.63
C TYR A 431 -2.88 16.24 -1.12
N GLY A 432 -1.86 15.37 -1.17
CA GLY A 432 -0.50 15.72 -1.58
C GLY A 432 0.22 14.53 -2.22
N ASP A 433 1.28 14.78 -2.99
CA ASP A 433 1.98 13.77 -3.80
C ASP A 433 3.45 13.55 -3.40
N SER A 434 4.04 14.46 -2.66
CA SER A 434 5.48 14.45 -2.39
C SER A 434 5.82 14.35 -0.90
N HIS A 435 7.05 13.91 -0.62
CA HIS A 435 7.55 13.86 0.76
C HIS A 435 7.55 15.22 1.46
N SER A 436 7.71 16.31 0.73
CA SER A 436 7.61 17.67 1.27
C SER A 436 6.22 17.99 1.83
N ASP A 437 5.19 17.25 1.43
CA ASP A 437 3.84 17.43 1.95
C ASP A 437 3.60 16.75 3.29
N LEU A 438 4.49 15.84 3.68
CA LEU A 438 4.36 15.05 4.91
C LEU A 438 4.09 15.92 6.14
N VAL A 439 4.83 17.04 6.26
CA VAL A 439 4.80 17.91 7.45
C VAL A 439 3.43 18.54 7.68
N TRP A 440 2.72 18.91 6.62
CA TRP A 440 1.40 19.50 6.75
C TRP A 440 0.28 18.45 6.66
N LEU A 441 0.45 17.39 5.88
CA LEU A 441 -0.52 16.29 5.80
C LEU A 441 -0.76 15.64 7.17
N GLN A 442 0.29 15.46 7.98
CA GLN A 442 0.18 14.85 9.31
C GLN A 442 -0.60 15.71 10.33
N LEU A 443 -0.88 16.97 10.03
CA LEU A 443 -1.71 17.84 10.87
C LEU A 443 -3.20 17.58 10.70
N LEU A 444 -3.58 16.88 9.63
CA LEU A 444 -4.96 16.67 9.23
C LEU A 444 -5.46 15.29 9.66
N GLY A 445 -6.73 15.21 10.03
CA GLY A 445 -7.31 13.95 10.46
C GLY A 445 -7.51 12.94 9.32
N ASN A 446 -7.63 13.42 8.06
CA ASN A 446 -7.85 12.57 6.90
C ASN A 446 -6.83 12.87 5.78
N PRO A 447 -5.54 12.59 6.01
CA PRO A 447 -4.51 12.75 4.99
C PRO A 447 -4.64 11.66 3.91
N THR A 448 -4.45 12.06 2.66
CA THR A 448 -4.46 11.17 1.50
C THR A 448 -3.26 11.46 0.61
N ALA A 449 -2.47 10.44 0.36
CA ALA A 449 -1.35 10.51 -0.56
C ALA A 449 -1.83 10.23 -1.99
N ILE A 450 -1.66 11.21 -2.90
CA ILE A 450 -2.09 11.12 -4.28
C ILE A 450 -0.88 10.88 -5.17
N ASN A 451 -0.86 9.78 -5.92
CA ASN A 451 0.28 9.44 -6.79
C ASN A 451 1.65 9.64 -6.09
N PRO A 452 1.83 9.20 -4.83
CA PRO A 452 2.93 9.65 -4.00
C PRO A 452 4.30 9.26 -4.55
N ASP A 453 5.31 10.08 -4.24
CA ASP A 453 6.70 9.70 -4.40
C ASP A 453 7.07 8.53 -3.46
N THR A 454 8.29 7.98 -3.62
CA THR A 454 8.74 6.81 -2.85
C THR A 454 8.70 7.06 -1.34
N ASN A 455 9.12 8.23 -0.90
CA ASN A 455 9.26 8.56 0.51
C ASN A 455 7.89 8.82 1.15
N LEU A 456 7.01 9.57 0.50
CA LEU A 456 5.64 9.77 0.97
C LEU A 456 4.85 8.46 0.95
N SER A 457 5.05 7.60 -0.07
CA SER A 457 4.43 6.27 -0.15
C SER A 457 4.76 5.41 1.07
N ARG A 458 6.05 5.38 1.46
CA ARG A 458 6.54 4.66 2.64
C ARG A 458 5.91 5.17 3.94
N GLU A 459 5.88 6.49 4.11
CA GLU A 459 5.28 7.12 5.29
C GLU A 459 3.75 6.92 5.35
N ALA A 460 3.06 7.02 4.22
CA ALA A 460 1.63 6.79 4.13
C ALA A 460 1.27 5.35 4.52
N LEU A 461 2.02 4.36 4.03
CA LEU A 461 1.84 2.95 4.42
C LEU A 461 2.09 2.74 5.92
N ARG A 462 3.21 3.28 6.45
CA ARG A 462 3.55 3.18 7.87
C ARG A 462 2.45 3.77 8.77
N ARG A 463 1.87 4.89 8.36
CA ARG A 463 0.83 5.64 9.09
C ARG A 463 -0.58 5.18 8.76
N ARG A 464 -0.76 4.22 7.86
CA ARG A 464 -2.06 3.74 7.37
C ARG A 464 -2.91 4.82 6.73
N TRP A 465 -2.28 5.79 6.05
CA TRP A 465 -2.97 6.81 5.29
C TRP A 465 -3.56 6.23 4.00
N SER A 466 -4.62 6.85 3.50
CA SER A 466 -5.17 6.50 2.20
C SER A 466 -4.19 6.84 1.09
N ILE A 467 -4.01 5.93 0.13
CA ILE A 467 -3.19 6.15 -1.06
C ILE A 467 -4.10 5.99 -2.27
N HIS A 468 -4.18 7.03 -3.11
CA HIS A 468 -4.97 7.02 -4.33
C HIS A 468 -4.10 7.27 -5.55
N ASN A 469 -4.40 6.58 -6.65
CA ASN A 469 -3.77 6.82 -7.94
C ASN A 469 -4.78 7.54 -8.84
N TRP A 470 -4.64 8.85 -8.94
CA TRP A 470 -5.41 9.64 -9.87
C TRP A 470 -4.74 9.60 -11.24
N LYS A 471 -5.54 9.39 -12.27
CA LYS A 471 -5.06 9.30 -13.65
C LYS A 471 -5.43 10.56 -14.41
N ARG A 472 -4.56 10.93 -15.34
CA ARG A 472 -4.85 11.96 -16.34
C ARG A 472 -6.05 11.54 -17.19
N GLY A 473 -6.94 12.46 -17.50
CA GLY A 473 -8.05 12.21 -18.43
C GLY A 473 -7.56 11.72 -19.80
N THR A 474 -8.23 10.73 -20.38
CA THR A 474 -7.98 10.31 -21.76
C THR A 474 -8.36 11.42 -22.73
N ARG A 475 -7.62 11.59 -23.83
CA ARG A 475 -7.94 12.56 -24.90
C ARG A 475 -9.41 12.39 -25.32
N GLY A 476 -10.25 13.37 -25.03
CA GLY A 476 -11.68 13.37 -25.41
C GLY A 476 -12.67 13.63 -24.28
N ALA A 477 -12.32 13.47 -23.03
CA ALA A 477 -13.19 13.81 -21.91
C ALA A 477 -13.05 15.31 -21.57
N SER A 478 -13.74 16.17 -22.29
CA SER A 478 -14.04 17.54 -21.86
C SER A 478 -15.09 17.46 -20.73
N ALA A 479 -14.65 17.05 -19.56
CA ALA A 479 -15.49 16.94 -18.36
C ALA A 479 -15.22 18.08 -17.38
N LEU A 480 -14.91 19.27 -17.90
CA LEU A 480 -15.01 20.46 -17.08
C LEU A 480 -16.45 20.98 -17.21
N PRO A 481 -17.15 21.27 -16.10
CA PRO A 481 -18.40 21.99 -16.14
C PRO A 481 -18.21 23.25 -17.04
N GLN A 482 -19.12 23.50 -17.96
CA GLN A 482 -19.12 24.75 -18.70
C GLN A 482 -19.31 25.85 -17.67
N PHE A 483 -18.24 26.49 -17.25
CA PHE A 483 -18.34 27.69 -16.43
C PHE A 483 -19.10 28.72 -17.26
N ALA A 484 -20.31 29.05 -16.81
CA ALA A 484 -21.12 30.06 -17.40
C ALA A 484 -20.26 31.33 -17.65
N LYS A 485 -20.22 31.79 -18.87
CA LYS A 485 -19.66 33.10 -19.19
C LYS A 485 -20.31 34.08 -18.24
N GLY A 486 -19.55 34.68 -17.36
CA GLY A 486 -20.04 35.74 -16.50
C GLY A 486 -20.73 36.77 -17.40
N THR A 487 -22.03 36.93 -17.21
CA THR A 487 -22.75 38.07 -17.75
C THR A 487 -22.11 39.27 -17.10
N GLY A 488 -21.37 40.05 -17.91
CA GLY A 488 -20.97 41.38 -17.49
C GLY A 488 -22.22 42.23 -17.29
N GLU A 489 -22.32 42.83 -16.14
CA GLU A 489 -22.86 44.15 -15.86
C GLU A 489 -22.00 44.75 -14.74
#